data_dd7d5d2cabcd77575ce84c492f72c4d4
#
_entry.id   dd7d5d2cabcd77575ce84c492f72c4d4
#
_cell.length_a   1.000
_cell.length_b   1.000
_cell.length_c   1.000
_cell.angle_alpha   90.00
_cell.angle_beta   90.00
_cell.angle_gamma   90.00
#
_symmetry.space_group_name_H-M   'P 1'
#
loop_
_entity.id
_entity.type
_entity.pdbx_description
1 polymer ?
#
loop_
_entity_poly.entity_id
_entity_poly.type
_entity_poly.pdbx_seq_one_letter_code
_entity_poly.pdbx_strand_id
1 'polypeptide(L)'
;MRRLALACHFALIAAPAFAIAQASDDPLLQAPADAAPASTLSWSGDATLRYEHTNGIPGARPSPTLERIRSRVRPAVTWTPRDELEIGAALKFALGSDANRDNRANNDNERSDDAALDQLFVRWRAGESTSLLFGKAPFPLELSPLVWDRDLRPAGVSIDHGIALGDFSRVQLTAGAFAGEHLYGDDSRIGALQVAWRWHEGAPGNAAVLLSLIDFDHIDRLANNGLGRTNLRTASGFVSDFRLLDLQLVGRHAFGDWPFEARVDLVRNLGAEDDADGARLSLVAGDRRRAHRWEFGFAWQRQQRDAVLAAFSEDDWWFHSFAHGAMPWFGYGLTDRLSVRVAGFREQRDGLADHTRRVLVDLEARW
;
A
#
# COMPACT_ATOMS: atom_id res chain seq x y z
N MET A 1 22.81 -32.95 9.00
CA MET A 1 22.00 -32.80 7.79
C MET A 1 20.68 -33.54 7.95
N ARG A 2 19.65 -32.90 8.46
CA ARG A 2 18.30 -33.47 8.51
C ARG A 2 17.40 -32.63 7.61
N ARG A 3 16.99 -33.23 6.49
CA ARG A 3 16.03 -32.62 5.56
C ARG A 3 14.65 -32.69 6.21
N LEU A 4 14.11 -31.55 6.64
CA LEU A 4 12.69 -31.43 6.97
C LEU A 4 11.94 -31.20 5.65
N ALA A 5 11.19 -32.22 5.23
CA ALA A 5 10.21 -32.08 4.18
C ALA A 5 8.95 -31.46 4.81
N LEU A 6 8.76 -30.16 4.60
CA LEU A 6 7.54 -29.45 5.01
C LEU A 6 6.50 -29.66 3.92
N ALA A 7 5.60 -30.64 4.11
CA ALA A 7 4.42 -30.83 3.26
C ALA A 7 3.37 -29.79 3.64
N CYS A 8 3.29 -28.69 2.89
CA CYS A 8 2.20 -27.74 3.02
C CYS A 8 0.92 -28.32 2.43
N HIS A 9 0.01 -28.79 3.29
CA HIS A 9 -1.34 -29.13 2.89
C HIS A 9 -2.16 -27.82 2.85
N PHE A 10 -2.34 -27.27 1.66
CA PHE A 10 -3.34 -26.22 1.43
C PHE A 10 -4.73 -26.87 1.45
N ALA A 11 -5.47 -26.71 2.54
CA ALA A 11 -6.90 -26.99 2.55
C ALA A 11 -7.60 -25.87 1.76
N LEU A 12 -8.00 -26.15 0.51
CA LEU A 12 -8.92 -25.31 -0.25
C LEU A 12 -10.27 -25.35 0.49
N ILE A 13 -10.58 -24.28 1.23
CA ILE A 13 -11.94 -24.09 1.75
C ILE A 13 -12.81 -23.68 0.56
N ALA A 14 -13.57 -24.63 0.05
CA ALA A 14 -14.58 -24.37 -0.96
C ALA A 14 -15.69 -23.52 -0.32
N ALA A 15 -15.82 -22.26 -0.75
CA ALA A 15 -16.96 -21.42 -0.40
C ALA A 15 -18.24 -22.04 -0.99
N PRO A 16 -19.34 -22.13 -0.23
CA PRO A 16 -20.59 -22.63 -0.76
C PRO A 16 -21.12 -21.66 -1.83
N ALA A 17 -21.42 -22.21 -3.00
CA ALA A 17 -22.14 -21.52 -4.06
C ALA A 17 -23.57 -21.26 -3.58
N PHE A 18 -23.92 -20.03 -3.27
CA PHE A 18 -25.29 -19.62 -3.05
C PHE A 18 -26.01 -19.56 -4.40
N ALA A 19 -27.06 -20.38 -4.52
CA ALA A 19 -27.94 -20.38 -5.68
C ALA A 19 -28.61 -19.01 -5.85
N ILE A 20 -28.50 -18.46 -7.06
CA ILE A 20 -29.26 -17.28 -7.49
C ILE A 20 -30.72 -17.73 -7.60
N ALA A 21 -31.56 -17.21 -6.72
CA ALA A 21 -33.00 -17.39 -6.83
C ALA A 21 -33.48 -16.65 -8.10
N GLN A 22 -34.06 -17.37 -9.03
CA GLN A 22 -34.78 -16.78 -10.18
C GLN A 22 -35.98 -15.99 -9.63
N ALA A 23 -36.06 -14.73 -10.03
CA ALA A 23 -37.22 -13.90 -9.76
C ALA A 23 -38.46 -14.53 -10.41
N SER A 24 -39.52 -14.74 -9.65
CA SER A 24 -40.82 -15.18 -10.16
C SER A 24 -41.58 -13.97 -10.72
N ASP A 25 -42.09 -14.09 -11.95
CA ASP A 25 -42.92 -13.05 -12.61
C ASP A 25 -44.37 -12.99 -12.06
N ASP A 26 -44.57 -13.32 -10.80
CA ASP A 26 -45.90 -13.27 -10.17
C ASP A 26 -46.21 -11.84 -9.71
N PRO A 27 -47.20 -11.14 -10.29
CA PRO A 27 -47.56 -9.75 -9.96
C PRO A 27 -48.04 -9.57 -8.50
N LEU A 28 -48.37 -10.64 -7.80
CA LEU A 28 -48.82 -10.59 -6.39
C LEU A 28 -47.66 -10.59 -5.38
N LEU A 29 -46.43 -10.77 -5.86
CA LEU A 29 -45.18 -10.75 -5.05
C LEU A 29 -44.37 -9.47 -5.27
N GLN A 30 -44.97 -8.42 -5.84
CA GLN A 30 -44.27 -7.13 -5.85
C GLN A 30 -44.11 -6.64 -4.40
N ALA A 31 -42.87 -6.55 -3.95
CA ALA A 31 -42.52 -5.96 -2.67
C ALA A 31 -43.09 -4.54 -2.61
N PRO A 32 -43.58 -4.09 -1.45
CA PRO A 32 -44.07 -2.73 -1.30
C PRO A 32 -42.98 -1.73 -1.70
N ALA A 33 -43.39 -0.65 -2.39
CA ALA A 33 -42.47 0.36 -2.97
C ALA A 33 -41.57 1.07 -1.92
N ASP A 34 -41.77 0.80 -0.64
CA ASP A 34 -40.96 1.29 0.49
C ASP A 34 -40.05 0.23 1.14
N ALA A 35 -39.71 -0.84 0.42
CA ALA A 35 -38.73 -1.77 0.93
C ALA A 35 -37.37 -1.05 1.10
N ALA A 36 -36.93 -0.89 2.35
CA ALA A 36 -35.61 -0.36 2.65
C ALA A 36 -34.56 -1.10 1.82
N PRO A 37 -33.56 -0.42 1.24
CA PRO A 37 -32.53 -1.06 0.42
C PRO A 37 -31.96 -2.26 1.17
N ALA A 38 -31.89 -3.41 0.49
CA ALA A 38 -31.47 -4.66 1.11
C ALA A 38 -30.02 -4.51 1.60
N SER A 39 -29.80 -4.71 2.90
CA SER A 39 -28.44 -4.69 3.44
C SER A 39 -27.59 -5.77 2.79
N THR A 40 -26.38 -5.42 2.35
CA THR A 40 -25.45 -6.36 1.74
C THR A 40 -24.28 -6.69 2.65
N LEU A 41 -23.89 -7.96 2.68
CA LEU A 41 -22.70 -8.46 3.35
C LEU A 41 -21.78 -9.09 2.29
N SER A 42 -20.58 -8.58 2.16
CA SER A 42 -19.58 -9.11 1.21
C SER A 42 -18.33 -9.57 1.93
N TRP A 43 -17.72 -10.63 1.39
CA TRP A 43 -16.45 -11.17 1.84
C TRP A 43 -15.40 -10.93 0.77
N SER A 44 -14.23 -10.52 1.19
CA SER A 44 -13.07 -10.31 0.33
C SER A 44 -11.80 -10.65 1.07
N GLY A 45 -10.68 -10.58 0.37
CA GLY A 45 -9.39 -10.76 1.02
C GLY A 45 -8.26 -10.91 0.01
N ASP A 46 -7.07 -10.96 0.55
CA ASP A 46 -5.85 -11.27 -0.20
C ASP A 46 -4.95 -12.23 0.58
N ALA A 47 -4.11 -12.93 -0.16
CA ALA A 47 -3.04 -13.75 0.38
C ALA A 47 -1.79 -13.58 -0.47
N THR A 48 -0.63 -13.53 0.18
CA THR A 48 0.69 -13.46 -0.47
C THR A 48 1.59 -14.53 0.11
N LEU A 49 2.25 -15.30 -0.75
CA LEU A 49 3.41 -16.12 -0.42
C LEU A 49 4.62 -15.54 -1.11
N ARG A 50 5.63 -15.12 -0.36
CA ARG A 50 6.82 -14.43 -0.85
C ARG A 50 8.08 -15.21 -0.54
N TYR A 51 8.93 -15.41 -1.53
CA TYR A 51 10.33 -15.76 -1.36
C TYR A 51 11.18 -14.51 -1.55
N GLU A 52 12.15 -14.32 -0.66
CA GLU A 52 13.10 -13.21 -0.69
C GLU A 52 14.53 -13.71 -0.65
N HIS A 53 15.36 -13.10 -1.51
CA HIS A 53 16.80 -13.28 -1.50
C HIS A 53 17.46 -11.90 -1.58
N THR A 54 18.29 -11.55 -0.58
CA THR A 54 19.00 -10.27 -0.53
C THR A 54 20.48 -10.52 -0.25
N ASN A 55 21.36 -9.90 -1.03
CA ASN A 55 22.81 -9.92 -0.83
C ASN A 55 23.41 -8.51 -0.95
N GLY A 56 24.69 -8.36 -0.57
CA GLY A 56 25.35 -7.06 -0.56
C GLY A 56 24.84 -6.16 0.56
N ILE A 57 24.31 -6.70 1.65
CA ILE A 57 23.83 -5.95 2.81
C ILE A 57 25.01 -5.25 3.50
N PRO A 58 24.98 -3.91 3.68
CA PRO A 58 26.09 -3.19 4.30
C PRO A 58 26.26 -3.52 5.79
N GLY A 59 27.45 -3.33 6.31
CA GLY A 59 27.76 -3.33 7.74
C GLY A 59 28.62 -4.50 8.22
N ALA A 60 28.38 -5.72 7.78
CA ALA A 60 29.20 -6.88 8.15
C ALA A 60 30.13 -7.33 7.01
N ARG A 61 31.29 -7.90 7.34
CA ARG A 61 32.19 -8.54 6.37
C ARG A 61 32.48 -9.97 6.83
N PRO A 62 32.21 -11.01 6.00
CA PRO A 62 31.56 -10.92 4.70
C PRO A 62 30.13 -10.40 4.81
N SER A 63 29.63 -9.76 3.74
CA SER A 63 28.25 -9.27 3.68
C SER A 63 27.27 -10.43 3.85
N PRO A 64 26.30 -10.35 4.77
CA PRO A 64 25.33 -11.43 4.95
C PRO A 64 24.41 -11.55 3.74
N THR A 65 23.99 -12.78 3.47
CA THR A 65 22.89 -13.07 2.56
C THR A 65 21.65 -13.38 3.37
N LEU A 66 20.53 -12.74 3.04
CA LEU A 66 19.24 -13.01 3.63
C LEU A 66 18.41 -13.86 2.67
N GLU A 67 17.93 -15.01 3.14
CA GLU A 67 16.98 -15.87 2.44
C GLU A 67 15.81 -16.17 3.37
N ARG A 68 14.58 -15.88 2.92
CA ARG A 68 13.40 -16.15 3.73
C ARG A 68 12.16 -16.41 2.88
N ILE A 69 11.19 -17.07 3.48
CA ILE A 69 9.84 -17.23 2.96
C ILE A 69 8.89 -16.53 3.93
N ARG A 70 7.99 -15.70 3.41
CA ARG A 70 6.96 -15.02 4.16
C ARG A 70 5.60 -15.32 3.56
N SER A 71 4.59 -15.42 4.40
CA SER A 71 3.20 -15.52 3.96
C SER A 71 2.33 -14.55 4.75
N ARG A 72 1.33 -14.00 4.09
CA ARG A 72 0.32 -13.13 4.68
C ARG A 72 -1.05 -13.48 4.12
N VAL A 73 -2.06 -13.46 4.98
CA VAL A 73 -3.47 -13.63 4.59
C VAL A 73 -4.30 -12.56 5.30
N ARG A 74 -5.13 -11.85 4.53
CA ARG A 74 -6.01 -10.79 5.05
C ARG A 74 -7.46 -11.05 4.63
N PRO A 75 -8.24 -11.82 5.41
CA PRO A 75 -9.67 -11.91 5.22
C PRO A 75 -10.37 -10.62 5.67
N ALA A 76 -11.35 -10.18 4.90
CA ALA A 76 -12.13 -8.98 5.16
C ALA A 76 -13.62 -9.23 4.98
N VAL A 77 -14.42 -8.47 5.73
CA VAL A 77 -15.86 -8.42 5.61
C VAL A 77 -16.30 -6.96 5.51
N THR A 78 -17.24 -6.70 4.62
CA THR A 78 -17.87 -5.39 4.47
C THR A 78 -19.37 -5.57 4.57
N TRP A 79 -19.98 -4.79 5.48
CA TRP A 79 -21.44 -4.71 5.65
C TRP A 79 -21.93 -3.33 5.22
N THR A 80 -22.87 -3.30 4.27
CA THR A 80 -23.51 -2.09 3.77
C THR A 80 -24.98 -2.15 4.17
N PRO A 81 -25.35 -1.65 5.38
CA PRO A 81 -26.74 -1.65 5.85
C PRO A 81 -27.62 -0.70 5.05
N ARG A 82 -27.07 0.31 4.44
CA ARG A 82 -27.70 1.33 3.57
C ARG A 82 -26.67 1.79 2.54
N ASP A 83 -27.12 2.32 1.42
CA ASP A 83 -26.23 2.81 0.36
C ASP A 83 -25.22 3.87 0.85
N GLU A 84 -25.60 4.65 1.86
CA GLU A 84 -24.73 5.70 2.40
C GLU A 84 -23.75 5.20 3.47
N LEU A 85 -23.96 4.00 4.05
CA LEU A 85 -23.21 3.51 5.20
C LEU A 85 -22.53 2.18 4.91
N GLU A 86 -21.23 2.14 5.07
CA GLU A 86 -20.39 0.95 4.92
C GLU A 86 -19.59 0.73 6.22
N ILE A 87 -19.59 -0.49 6.73
CA ILE A 87 -18.81 -0.90 7.89
C ILE A 87 -17.88 -2.04 7.45
N GLY A 88 -16.58 -1.84 7.58
CA GLY A 88 -15.57 -2.81 7.16
C GLY A 88 -14.71 -3.29 8.31
N ALA A 89 -14.35 -4.58 8.27
CA ALA A 89 -13.37 -5.18 9.17
C ALA A 89 -12.48 -6.16 8.42
N ALA A 90 -11.19 -6.18 8.76
CA ALA A 90 -10.22 -7.14 8.24
C ALA A 90 -9.25 -7.59 9.34
N LEU A 91 -8.87 -8.85 9.28
CA LEU A 91 -7.78 -9.40 10.09
C LEU A 91 -6.55 -9.62 9.20
N LYS A 92 -5.38 -9.59 9.80
CA LYS A 92 -4.12 -9.96 9.17
C LYS A 92 -3.51 -11.15 9.93
N PHE A 93 -3.05 -12.13 9.17
CA PHE A 93 -2.24 -13.25 9.66
C PHE A 93 -0.96 -13.31 8.84
N ALA A 94 0.19 -13.30 9.50
CA ALA A 94 1.50 -13.37 8.86
C ALA A 94 2.37 -14.47 9.48
N LEU A 95 3.12 -15.19 8.62
CA LEU A 95 4.07 -16.22 9.02
C LEU A 95 5.36 -16.04 8.21
N GLY A 96 6.52 -16.17 8.85
CA GLY A 96 7.83 -16.08 8.20
C GLY A 96 8.79 -17.18 8.64
N SER A 97 9.76 -17.49 7.79
CA SER A 97 10.75 -18.56 8.01
C SER A 97 11.96 -18.09 8.80
N ASP A 98 12.11 -16.81 9.05
CA ASP A 98 13.24 -16.28 9.78
C ASP A 98 12.84 -15.31 10.91
N ALA A 99 13.82 -15.06 11.77
CA ALA A 99 13.70 -14.19 12.92
C ALA A 99 14.21 -12.77 12.62
N ASN A 100 14.08 -12.26 11.39
CA ASN A 100 14.62 -10.96 11.03
C ASN A 100 14.14 -9.89 12.02
N ARG A 101 15.10 -9.33 12.78
CA ARG A 101 14.82 -8.35 13.82
C ARG A 101 14.23 -7.07 13.27
N ASP A 102 14.57 -6.68 12.05
CA ASP A 102 14.08 -5.43 11.45
C ASP A 102 12.57 -5.46 11.28
N ASN A 103 12.01 -6.56 10.76
CA ASN A 103 10.57 -6.71 10.64
C ASN A 103 9.86 -6.90 11.97
N ARG A 104 10.54 -7.45 12.98
CA ARG A 104 9.97 -7.62 14.33
C ARG A 104 9.99 -6.33 15.15
N ALA A 105 11.02 -5.51 14.97
CA ALA A 105 11.17 -4.26 15.71
C ALA A 105 10.23 -3.15 15.20
N ASN A 106 9.82 -3.24 13.95
CA ASN A 106 9.16 -2.13 13.27
C ASN A 106 7.67 -2.00 13.55
N ASN A 107 7.01 -2.90 14.24
CA ASN A 107 5.57 -2.85 14.47
C ASN A 107 4.72 -2.55 13.21
N ASP A 108 5.33 -2.70 12.03
CA ASP A 108 4.65 -2.51 10.77
C ASP A 108 3.76 -3.73 10.43
N ASN A 109 3.02 -3.64 9.35
CA ASN A 109 2.17 -4.74 8.91
C ASN A 109 2.93 -5.94 8.35
N GLU A 110 4.25 -5.85 8.26
CA GLU A 110 5.14 -6.84 7.69
C GLU A 110 5.83 -7.73 8.73
N ARG A 111 5.34 -7.77 9.97
CA ARG A 111 5.82 -8.73 10.96
C ARG A 111 5.72 -10.16 10.45
N SER A 112 6.78 -10.93 10.65
CA SER A 112 6.88 -12.28 10.11
C SER A 112 5.98 -13.31 10.79
N ASP A 113 5.59 -13.11 12.04
CA ASP A 113 4.71 -14.02 12.79
C ASP A 113 3.73 -13.19 13.62
N ASP A 114 2.58 -12.85 13.04
CA ASP A 114 1.61 -11.98 13.71
C ASP A 114 0.16 -12.30 13.33
N ALA A 115 -0.74 -12.00 14.24
CA ALA A 115 -2.18 -11.96 14.02
C ALA A 115 -2.68 -10.62 14.57
N ALA A 116 -3.26 -9.79 13.72
CA ALA A 116 -3.66 -8.44 14.11
C ALA A 116 -4.96 -8.01 13.43
N LEU A 117 -5.60 -7.01 14.04
CA LEU A 117 -6.67 -6.26 13.39
C LEU A 117 -6.06 -5.38 12.29
N ASP A 118 -6.30 -5.72 11.02
CA ASP A 118 -5.83 -4.96 9.88
C ASP A 118 -6.68 -3.71 9.66
N GLN A 119 -8.01 -3.86 9.63
CA GLN A 119 -8.95 -2.77 9.41
C GLN A 119 -10.17 -2.89 10.31
N LEU A 120 -10.70 -1.74 10.75
CA LEU A 120 -12.01 -1.60 11.38
C LEU A 120 -12.47 -0.16 11.15
N PHE A 121 -13.43 0.04 10.26
CA PHE A 121 -13.85 1.38 9.88
C PHE A 121 -15.34 1.50 9.59
N VAL A 122 -15.80 2.72 9.66
CA VAL A 122 -17.12 3.16 9.18
C VAL A 122 -16.89 4.21 8.09
N ARG A 123 -17.49 4.01 6.92
CA ARG A 123 -17.55 5.00 5.84
C ARG A 123 -18.98 5.48 5.68
N TRP A 124 -19.14 6.80 5.71
CA TRP A 124 -20.42 7.44 5.44
C TRP A 124 -20.34 8.30 4.18
N ARG A 125 -21.22 8.02 3.21
CA ARG A 125 -21.37 8.81 1.99
C ARG A 125 -22.41 9.90 2.24
N ALA A 126 -21.94 11.13 2.46
CA ALA A 126 -22.77 12.30 2.66
C ALA A 126 -23.16 12.92 1.30
N GLY A 127 -23.99 12.21 0.53
CA GLY A 127 -24.36 12.55 -0.84
C GLY A 127 -23.41 11.93 -1.88
N GLU A 128 -23.53 12.37 -3.14
CA GLU A 128 -22.84 11.74 -4.30
C GLU A 128 -21.34 12.05 -4.37
N SER A 129 -20.91 13.16 -3.81
CA SER A 129 -19.55 13.67 -3.98
C SER A 129 -18.71 13.66 -2.70
N THR A 130 -19.31 13.40 -1.53
CA THR A 130 -18.62 13.50 -0.24
C THR A 130 -18.65 12.17 0.50
N SER A 131 -17.53 11.72 1.00
CA SER A 131 -17.46 10.59 1.93
C SER A 131 -16.60 10.93 3.15
N LEU A 132 -17.03 10.42 4.31
CA LEU A 132 -16.29 10.48 5.55
C LEU A 132 -15.92 9.05 5.96
N LEU A 133 -14.69 8.87 6.46
CA LEU A 133 -14.21 7.60 6.96
C LEU A 133 -13.72 7.79 8.39
N PHE A 134 -14.08 6.86 9.27
CA PHE A 134 -13.68 6.82 10.68
C PHE A 134 -13.15 5.44 11.01
N GLY A 135 -12.01 5.37 11.68
CA GLY A 135 -11.44 4.13 12.16
C GLY A 135 -10.10 3.78 11.55
N LYS A 136 -9.71 2.51 11.62
CA LYS A 136 -8.47 1.96 11.08
C LYS A 136 -8.71 1.44 9.67
N ALA A 137 -8.07 2.05 8.67
CA ALA A 137 -8.27 1.73 7.26
C ALA A 137 -7.02 2.05 6.43
N PRO A 138 -6.95 1.67 5.14
CA PRO A 138 -5.94 2.17 4.23
C PRO A 138 -5.87 3.69 4.25
N PHE A 139 -4.66 4.23 4.16
CA PHE A 139 -4.46 5.67 4.11
C PHE A 139 -5.22 6.27 2.91
N PRO A 140 -6.01 7.34 3.09
CA PRO A 140 -6.96 7.77 2.06
C PRO A 140 -6.32 8.53 0.90
N LEU A 141 -5.05 8.96 1.04
CA LEU A 141 -4.34 9.65 -0.01
C LEU A 141 -3.77 8.65 -1.04
N GLU A 142 -3.80 9.00 -2.31
CA GLU A 142 -3.11 8.26 -3.36
C GLU A 142 -1.63 8.65 -3.35
N LEU A 143 -0.80 7.84 -2.70
CA LEU A 143 0.64 8.06 -2.57
C LEU A 143 1.43 6.97 -3.30
N SER A 144 2.66 7.30 -3.69
CA SER A 144 3.59 6.32 -4.23
C SER A 144 4.31 5.56 -3.12
N PRO A 145 4.93 4.39 -3.46
CA PRO A 145 5.81 3.67 -2.55
C PRO A 145 7.01 4.47 -2.03
N LEU A 146 7.33 5.61 -2.65
CA LEU A 146 8.36 6.51 -2.18
C LEU A 146 8.04 7.09 -0.81
N VAL A 147 6.76 7.45 -0.58
CA VAL A 147 6.30 8.21 0.58
C VAL A 147 5.57 7.34 1.59
N TRP A 148 4.80 6.35 1.12
CA TRP A 148 3.90 5.58 1.97
C TRP A 148 3.86 4.10 1.62
N ASP A 149 4.02 3.25 2.62
CA ASP A 149 3.81 1.81 2.51
C ASP A 149 2.30 1.51 2.49
N ARG A 150 1.86 0.80 1.46
CA ARG A 150 0.46 0.43 1.25
C ARG A 150 -0.09 -0.52 2.32
N ASP A 151 0.77 -1.16 3.08
CA ASP A 151 0.39 -2.08 4.14
C ASP A 151 0.14 -1.39 5.48
N LEU A 152 0.46 -0.11 5.59
CA LEU A 152 0.17 0.68 6.78
C LEU A 152 -1.30 1.12 6.82
N ARG A 153 -1.92 0.95 7.99
CA ARG A 153 -3.33 1.25 8.26
C ARG A 153 -3.45 2.17 9.48
N PRO A 154 -3.36 3.50 9.30
CA PRO A 154 -3.54 4.41 10.42
C PRO A 154 -5.00 4.42 10.88
N ALA A 155 -5.21 4.66 12.16
CA ALA A 155 -6.54 4.91 12.72
C ALA A 155 -6.80 6.41 12.81
N GLY A 156 -7.94 6.86 12.33
CA GLY A 156 -8.26 8.28 12.33
C GLY A 156 -9.56 8.62 11.65
N VAL A 157 -9.62 9.84 11.15
CA VAL A 157 -10.77 10.35 10.41
C VAL A 157 -10.31 10.98 9.10
N SER A 158 -11.08 10.80 8.04
CA SER A 158 -10.84 11.50 6.78
C SER A 158 -12.12 11.90 6.09
N ILE A 159 -12.03 12.95 5.29
CA ILE A 159 -13.07 13.43 4.37
C ILE A 159 -12.50 13.42 2.96
N ASP A 160 -13.32 12.99 2.03
CA ASP A 160 -13.07 13.04 0.60
C ASP A 160 -14.21 13.75 -0.09
N HIS A 161 -13.90 14.71 -1.00
CA HIS A 161 -14.89 15.47 -1.73
C HIS A 161 -14.49 15.65 -3.19
N GLY A 162 -15.38 15.23 -4.10
CA GLY A 162 -15.17 15.31 -5.55
C GLY A 162 -15.96 16.47 -6.17
N ILE A 163 -15.29 17.25 -7.01
CA ILE A 163 -15.84 18.38 -7.75
C ILE A 163 -15.68 18.11 -9.24
N ALA A 164 -16.79 17.95 -9.98
CA ALA A 164 -16.74 17.86 -11.44
C ALA A 164 -16.44 19.24 -12.04
N LEU A 165 -15.47 19.31 -12.95
CA LEU A 165 -15.11 20.49 -13.72
C LEU A 165 -15.40 20.25 -15.20
N GLY A 166 -16.72 20.25 -15.54
CA GLY A 166 -17.21 19.87 -16.86
C GLY A 166 -17.15 18.35 -17.09
N ASP A 167 -17.27 17.94 -18.36
CA ASP A 167 -17.47 16.54 -18.73
C ASP A 167 -16.18 15.67 -18.67
N PHE A 168 -15.02 16.29 -18.65
CA PHE A 168 -13.75 15.58 -18.83
C PHE A 168 -12.75 15.76 -17.68
N SER A 169 -13.13 16.50 -16.66
CA SER A 169 -12.21 16.86 -15.60
C SER A 169 -12.87 16.82 -14.23
N ARG A 170 -12.14 16.31 -13.23
CA ARG A 170 -12.58 16.23 -11.84
C ARG A 170 -11.45 16.64 -10.90
N VAL A 171 -11.78 17.41 -9.89
CA VAL A 171 -10.90 17.65 -8.74
C VAL A 171 -11.43 16.88 -7.55
N GLN A 172 -10.55 16.15 -6.88
CA GLN A 172 -10.82 15.44 -5.64
C GLN A 172 -9.98 16.06 -4.52
N LEU A 173 -10.63 16.42 -3.43
CA LEU A 173 -10.03 16.96 -2.22
C LEU A 173 -10.13 15.89 -1.13
N THR A 174 -9.00 15.48 -0.57
CA THR A 174 -8.94 14.52 0.53
C THR A 174 -8.20 15.15 1.70
N ALA A 175 -8.76 15.10 2.90
CA ALA A 175 -8.10 15.57 4.12
C ALA A 175 -8.31 14.56 5.24
N GLY A 176 -7.35 14.45 6.17
CA GLY A 176 -7.47 13.52 7.29
C GLY A 176 -6.53 13.83 8.45
N ALA A 177 -6.87 13.28 9.61
CA ALA A 177 -6.07 13.30 10.82
C ALA A 177 -6.04 11.90 11.44
N PHE A 178 -4.86 11.40 11.77
CA PHE A 178 -4.64 10.02 12.18
C PHE A 178 -3.72 9.95 13.38
N ALA A 179 -3.89 8.91 14.21
CA ALA A 179 -3.00 8.56 15.30
C ALA A 179 -1.95 7.56 14.81
N GLY A 180 -0.68 7.89 14.97
CA GLY A 180 0.44 7.00 14.67
C GLY A 180 0.62 5.90 15.71
N GLU A 181 0.09 6.07 16.92
CA GLU A 181 0.15 5.08 18.00
C GLU A 181 -0.34 3.68 17.58
N HIS A 182 -1.34 3.61 16.72
CA HIS A 182 -1.85 2.34 16.19
C HIS A 182 -0.88 1.64 15.23
N LEU A 183 0.10 2.36 14.70
CA LEU A 183 1.12 1.80 13.84
C LEU A 183 2.32 1.34 14.65
N TYR A 184 2.79 2.15 15.61
CA TYR A 184 4.08 1.95 16.25
C TYR A 184 4.04 1.96 17.79
N GLY A 185 2.88 2.13 18.39
CA GLY A 185 2.72 2.15 19.85
C GLY A 185 3.35 3.38 20.50
N ASP A 186 3.24 4.54 19.86
CA ASP A 186 3.65 5.84 20.36
C ASP A 186 2.54 6.89 20.26
N ASP A 187 2.82 8.13 20.61
CA ASP A 187 1.88 9.24 20.57
C ASP A 187 1.97 10.09 19.28
N SER A 188 2.59 9.57 18.23
CA SER A 188 2.71 10.27 16.96
C SER A 188 1.36 10.54 16.30
N ARG A 189 1.30 11.61 15.52
CA ARG A 189 0.11 12.07 14.80
C ARG A 189 0.45 12.33 13.35
N ILE A 190 -0.55 12.18 12.48
CA ILE A 190 -0.41 12.40 11.05
C ILE A 190 -1.55 13.30 10.60
N GLY A 191 -1.22 14.48 10.08
CA GLY A 191 -2.14 15.34 9.35
C GLY A 191 -1.91 15.16 7.85
N ALA A 192 -2.98 15.09 7.04
CA ALA A 192 -2.84 14.86 5.62
C ALA A 192 -3.85 15.63 4.80
N LEU A 193 -3.41 16.15 3.65
CA LEU A 193 -4.23 16.86 2.67
C LEU A 193 -3.76 16.47 1.27
N GLN A 194 -4.68 16.21 0.33
CA GLN A 194 -4.37 15.99 -1.08
C GLN A 194 -5.39 16.68 -1.97
N VAL A 195 -4.90 17.28 -3.04
CA VAL A 195 -5.67 17.74 -4.19
C VAL A 195 -5.26 16.88 -5.38
N ALA A 196 -6.21 16.16 -5.96
CA ALA A 196 -6.00 15.36 -7.16
C ALA A 196 -6.85 15.91 -8.30
N TRP A 197 -6.20 16.41 -9.35
CA TRP A 197 -6.86 16.83 -10.57
C TRP A 197 -6.72 15.74 -11.63
N ARG A 198 -7.84 15.24 -12.13
CA ARG A 198 -7.92 14.13 -13.10
C ARG A 198 -8.62 14.57 -14.37
N TRP A 199 -8.08 14.13 -15.51
CA TRP A 199 -8.62 14.40 -16.84
C TRP A 199 -8.97 13.11 -17.54
N HIS A 200 -10.10 13.10 -18.27
CA HIS A 200 -10.56 11.97 -19.07
C HIS A 200 -10.65 10.66 -18.28
N GLU A 201 -11.05 10.74 -17.02
CA GLU A 201 -11.20 9.56 -16.15
C GLU A 201 -12.14 8.55 -16.82
N GLY A 202 -11.72 7.27 -16.89
CA GLY A 202 -12.46 6.21 -17.60
C GLY A 202 -12.21 6.12 -19.10
N ALA A 203 -11.57 7.10 -19.73
CA ALA A 203 -11.17 7.00 -21.14
C ALA A 203 -9.90 6.15 -21.31
N PRO A 204 -9.64 5.61 -22.53
CA PRO A 204 -8.42 4.85 -22.82
C PRO A 204 -7.13 5.62 -22.53
N GLY A 205 -7.16 6.97 -22.65
CA GLY A 205 -6.08 7.85 -22.26
C GLY A 205 -6.55 8.83 -21.19
N ASN A 206 -5.91 8.83 -20.01
CA ASN A 206 -6.22 9.73 -18.93
C ASN A 206 -4.94 10.20 -18.23
N ALA A 207 -5.04 11.30 -17.51
CA ALA A 207 -3.94 11.87 -16.76
C ALA A 207 -4.41 12.39 -15.41
N ALA A 208 -3.50 12.49 -14.45
CA ALA A 208 -3.75 13.11 -13.16
C ALA A 208 -2.52 13.87 -12.66
N VAL A 209 -2.77 14.94 -11.94
CA VAL A 209 -1.79 15.63 -11.10
C VAL A 209 -2.28 15.59 -9.67
N LEU A 210 -1.45 15.07 -8.76
CA LEU A 210 -1.76 14.99 -7.34
C LEU A 210 -0.75 15.83 -6.56
N LEU A 211 -1.24 16.65 -5.65
CA LEU A 211 -0.43 17.43 -4.73
C LEU A 211 -0.85 17.08 -3.32
N SER A 212 0.08 16.56 -2.52
CA SER A 212 -0.17 16.13 -1.15
C SER A 212 0.71 16.89 -0.16
N LEU A 213 0.15 17.18 1.01
CA LEU A 213 0.87 17.66 2.19
C LEU A 213 0.62 16.68 3.32
N ILE A 214 1.69 16.13 3.91
CA ILE A 214 1.63 15.19 5.03
C ILE A 214 2.52 15.73 6.15
N ASP A 215 1.93 15.96 7.30
CA ASP A 215 2.62 16.48 8.49
C ASP A 215 2.66 15.39 9.56
N PHE A 216 3.86 15.06 10.03
CA PHE A 216 4.08 14.09 11.09
C PHE A 216 4.49 14.83 12.35
N ASP A 217 3.78 14.58 13.44
CA ASP A 217 3.98 15.24 14.73
C ASP A 217 4.25 14.20 15.82
N HIS A 218 5.04 14.56 16.84
CA HIS A 218 5.43 13.71 17.98
C HIS A 218 6.14 12.41 17.58
N ILE A 219 7.05 12.47 16.62
CA ILE A 219 7.71 11.30 16.03
C ILE A 219 9.04 10.89 16.69
N ASP A 220 9.55 11.65 17.66
CA ASP A 220 10.88 11.39 18.25
C ASP A 220 11.02 10.02 18.91
N ARG A 221 9.93 9.48 19.42
CA ARG A 221 9.92 8.12 19.98
C ARG A 221 10.17 7.04 18.93
N LEU A 222 9.74 7.25 17.68
CA LEU A 222 10.00 6.32 16.57
C LEU A 222 11.52 6.15 16.37
N ALA A 223 12.28 7.24 16.41
CA ALA A 223 13.74 7.20 16.29
C ALA A 223 14.39 6.33 17.36
N ASN A 224 13.89 6.41 18.61
CA ASN A 224 14.42 5.68 19.75
C ASN A 224 14.02 4.19 19.76
N ASN A 225 12.91 3.85 19.15
CA ASN A 225 12.40 2.47 19.04
C ASN A 225 12.98 1.66 17.87
N GLY A 226 14.05 2.14 17.23
CA GLY A 226 14.69 1.47 16.09
C GLY A 226 14.07 1.81 14.75
N LEU A 227 13.03 2.63 14.72
CA LEU A 227 12.29 3.03 13.52
C LEU A 227 12.89 4.26 12.81
N GLY A 228 13.95 4.84 13.36
CA GLY A 228 14.70 5.91 12.69
C GLY A 228 15.32 5.47 11.37
N ARG A 229 15.54 4.18 11.19
CA ARG A 229 16.08 3.56 9.97
C ARG A 229 17.26 4.34 9.41
N THR A 230 17.10 4.93 8.21
CA THR A 230 18.14 5.72 7.52
C THR A 230 18.07 7.23 7.79
N ASN A 231 17.00 7.73 8.39
CA ASN A 231 16.87 9.16 8.74
C ASN A 231 17.94 9.60 9.74
N LEU A 232 18.30 10.87 9.70
CA LEU A 232 19.26 11.45 10.62
C LEU A 232 18.64 11.62 12.01
N ARG A 233 19.35 11.12 13.03
CA ARG A 233 18.85 11.13 14.39
C ARG A 233 19.94 11.44 15.41
N THR A 234 19.53 11.98 16.55
CA THR A 234 20.30 12.14 17.78
C THR A 234 19.88 11.08 18.81
N ALA A 235 20.40 11.20 20.02
CA ALA A 235 19.94 10.37 21.14
C ALA A 235 18.52 10.71 21.62
N SER A 236 18.00 11.90 21.29
CA SER A 236 16.69 12.37 21.73
C SER A 236 15.56 12.20 20.69
N GLY A 237 15.89 12.01 19.41
CA GLY A 237 14.89 11.93 18.35
C GLY A 237 15.47 12.14 16.96
N PHE A 238 14.64 12.48 16.02
CA PHE A 238 15.05 12.90 14.68
C PHE A 238 15.71 14.30 14.71
N VAL A 239 16.57 14.56 13.73
CA VAL A 239 17.18 15.90 13.56
C VAL A 239 16.23 16.82 12.81
N SER A 240 15.50 16.28 11.85
CA SER A 240 14.54 17.01 11.02
C SER A 240 13.11 16.75 11.46
N ASP A 241 12.26 17.75 11.38
CA ASP A 241 10.81 17.54 11.35
C ASP A 241 10.40 16.95 9.99
N PHE A 242 9.24 16.29 9.94
CA PHE A 242 8.75 15.70 8.70
C PHE A 242 7.41 16.31 8.29
N ARG A 243 7.51 17.26 7.37
CA ARG A 243 6.38 17.85 6.65
C ARG A 243 6.60 17.68 5.15
N LEU A 244 5.97 16.67 4.57
CA LEU A 244 6.21 16.24 3.20
C LEU A 244 5.28 16.96 2.24
N LEU A 245 5.85 17.62 1.23
CA LEU A 245 5.15 18.07 0.04
C LEU A 245 5.45 17.07 -1.08
N ASP A 246 4.40 16.41 -1.61
CA ASP A 246 4.50 15.36 -2.62
C ASP A 246 3.72 15.76 -3.87
N LEU A 247 4.38 15.77 -5.02
CA LEU A 247 3.80 16.04 -6.34
C LEU A 247 3.90 14.80 -7.21
N GLN A 248 2.77 14.29 -7.66
CA GLN A 248 2.72 13.17 -8.59
C GLN A 248 2.10 13.58 -9.93
N LEU A 249 2.73 13.13 -11.00
CA LEU A 249 2.22 13.21 -12.38
C LEU A 249 1.95 11.81 -12.86
N VAL A 250 0.72 11.51 -13.23
CA VAL A 250 0.29 10.18 -13.66
C VAL A 250 -0.31 10.27 -15.05
N GLY A 251 0.20 9.47 -15.98
CA GLY A 251 -0.36 9.29 -17.30
C GLY A 251 -0.73 7.82 -17.52
N ARG A 252 -1.94 7.56 -18.01
CA ARG A 252 -2.41 6.22 -18.37
C ARG A 252 -2.89 6.20 -19.80
N HIS A 253 -2.58 5.13 -20.51
CA HIS A 253 -3.08 4.90 -21.86
C HIS A 253 -3.28 3.40 -22.11
N ALA A 254 -4.31 3.04 -22.87
CA ALA A 254 -4.52 1.68 -23.30
C ALA A 254 -4.20 1.55 -24.81
N PHE A 255 -3.19 0.76 -25.13
CA PHE A 255 -2.86 0.37 -26.49
C PHE A 255 -3.59 -0.95 -26.83
N GLY A 256 -4.81 -0.85 -27.33
CA GLY A 256 -5.71 -2.00 -27.40
C GLY A 256 -5.99 -2.57 -26.01
N ASP A 257 -5.69 -3.86 -25.81
CA ASP A 257 -5.88 -4.54 -24.51
C ASP A 257 -4.70 -4.36 -23.52
N TRP A 258 -3.67 -3.62 -23.90
CA TRP A 258 -2.50 -3.38 -23.07
C TRP A 258 -2.59 -2.03 -22.36
N PRO A 259 -2.93 -2.00 -21.05
CA PRO A 259 -2.85 -0.79 -20.25
C PRO A 259 -1.38 -0.41 -20.04
N PHE A 260 -1.10 0.88 -20.10
CA PHE A 260 0.19 1.47 -19.78
C PHE A 260 0.01 2.58 -18.74
N GLU A 261 0.87 2.63 -17.73
CA GLU A 261 0.93 3.73 -16.76
C GLU A 261 2.37 4.23 -16.67
N ALA A 262 2.53 5.55 -16.71
CA ALA A 262 3.75 6.24 -16.35
C ALA A 262 3.46 7.16 -15.16
N ARG A 263 4.31 7.15 -14.14
CA ARG A 263 4.20 7.99 -12.96
C ARG A 263 5.54 8.61 -12.63
N VAL A 264 5.53 9.90 -12.39
CA VAL A 264 6.64 10.65 -11.79
C VAL A 264 6.18 11.15 -10.44
N ASP A 265 7.02 11.00 -9.44
CA ASP A 265 6.77 11.38 -8.08
C ASP A 265 7.95 12.18 -7.55
N LEU A 266 7.69 13.36 -7.02
CA LEU A 266 8.67 14.30 -6.49
C LEU A 266 8.24 14.68 -5.07
N VAL A 267 9.05 14.34 -4.08
CA VAL A 267 8.79 14.69 -2.69
C VAL A 267 9.86 15.61 -2.15
N ARG A 268 9.44 16.58 -1.33
CA ARG A 268 10.31 17.42 -0.53
C ARG A 268 9.83 17.48 0.91
N ASN A 269 10.74 17.22 1.83
CA ASN A 269 10.50 17.46 3.25
C ASN A 269 10.73 18.94 3.58
N LEU A 270 9.67 19.65 3.89
CA LEU A 270 9.73 21.09 4.26
C LEU A 270 10.26 21.31 5.69
N GLY A 271 10.38 20.25 6.49
CA GLY A 271 10.91 20.29 7.86
C GLY A 271 12.41 19.98 7.96
N ALA A 272 13.07 19.65 6.84
CA ALA A 272 14.50 19.39 6.78
C ALA A 272 15.24 20.57 6.13
N GLU A 273 16.40 20.95 6.69
CA GLU A 273 17.27 21.98 6.10
C GLU A 273 18.07 21.41 4.91
N ASP A 274 18.59 20.19 5.06
CA ASP A 274 19.40 19.48 4.06
C ASP A 274 18.84 18.09 3.80
N ASP A 275 19.30 17.45 2.70
CA ASP A 275 18.93 16.07 2.33
C ASP A 275 17.40 15.83 2.28
N ALA A 276 16.64 16.81 1.77
CA ALA A 276 15.19 16.90 1.87
C ALA A 276 14.44 16.38 0.64
N ASP A 277 15.12 16.04 -0.45
CA ASP A 277 14.47 15.77 -1.75
C ASP A 277 14.46 14.27 -2.10
N GLY A 278 13.34 13.82 -2.66
CA GLY A 278 13.18 12.49 -3.23
C GLY A 278 12.48 12.52 -4.58
N ALA A 279 12.78 11.55 -5.43
CA ALA A 279 12.16 11.39 -6.73
C ALA A 279 12.00 9.91 -7.09
N ARG A 280 10.90 9.59 -7.79
CA ARG A 280 10.61 8.26 -8.33
C ARG A 280 10.02 8.36 -9.73
N LEU A 281 10.47 7.49 -10.62
CA LEU A 281 9.85 7.21 -11.92
C LEU A 281 9.33 5.77 -11.89
N SER A 282 8.11 5.54 -12.33
CA SER A 282 7.54 4.21 -12.47
C SER A 282 6.85 4.06 -13.82
N LEU A 283 7.10 2.95 -14.51
CA LEU A 283 6.49 2.59 -15.78
C LEU A 283 5.90 1.19 -15.64
N VAL A 284 4.66 1.00 -16.04
CA VAL A 284 3.97 -0.30 -16.00
C VAL A 284 3.27 -0.52 -17.34
N ALA A 285 3.43 -1.69 -17.92
CA ALA A 285 2.74 -2.13 -19.13
C ALA A 285 2.10 -3.50 -18.90
N GLY A 286 0.81 -3.64 -19.19
CA GLY A 286 0.04 -4.86 -18.96
C GLY A 286 -0.65 -4.88 -17.58
N ASP A 287 -1.27 -6.01 -17.26
CA ASP A 287 -2.06 -6.17 -16.02
C ASP A 287 -2.09 -7.65 -15.59
N ARG A 288 -1.23 -8.03 -14.67
CA ARG A 288 -1.19 -9.39 -14.09
C ARG A 288 -2.41 -9.76 -13.26
N ARG A 289 -3.30 -8.81 -13.02
CA ARG A 289 -4.55 -9.06 -12.29
C ARG A 289 -5.65 -9.68 -13.16
N ARG A 290 -5.40 -9.80 -14.46
CA ARG A 290 -6.29 -10.47 -15.40
C ARG A 290 -5.73 -11.84 -15.80
N ALA A 291 -6.60 -12.82 -15.94
CA ALA A 291 -6.21 -14.17 -16.37
C ALA A 291 -5.42 -14.15 -17.68
N HIS A 292 -4.32 -14.89 -17.71
CA HIS A 292 -3.44 -15.06 -18.88
C HIS A 292 -2.87 -13.77 -19.46
N ARG A 293 -2.71 -12.72 -18.62
CA ARG A 293 -2.09 -11.45 -19.01
C ARG A 293 -0.73 -11.27 -18.33
N TRP A 294 0.20 -10.69 -19.07
CA TRP A 294 1.50 -10.28 -18.59
C TRP A 294 1.46 -8.86 -18.05
N GLU A 295 2.36 -8.58 -17.14
CA GLU A 295 2.70 -7.24 -16.67
C GLU A 295 4.21 -7.09 -16.66
N PHE A 296 4.71 -5.98 -17.18
CA PHE A 296 6.11 -5.58 -17.12
C PHE A 296 6.18 -4.23 -16.45
N GLY A 297 7.13 -4.06 -15.57
CA GLY A 297 7.29 -2.80 -14.91
C GLY A 297 8.75 -2.47 -14.64
N PHE A 298 8.97 -1.19 -14.43
CA PHE A 298 10.25 -0.63 -14.03
C PHE A 298 10.00 0.53 -13.08
N ALA A 299 10.77 0.61 -11.99
CA ALA A 299 10.84 1.78 -11.16
C ALA A 299 12.30 2.17 -10.92
N TRP A 300 12.54 3.46 -10.90
CA TRP A 300 13.77 4.06 -10.42
C TRP A 300 13.42 5.06 -9.33
N GLN A 301 14.21 5.10 -8.25
CA GLN A 301 14.04 6.10 -7.21
C GLN A 301 15.38 6.57 -6.65
N ARG A 302 15.37 7.80 -6.15
CA ARG A 302 16.42 8.39 -5.34
C ARG A 302 15.77 9.13 -4.19
N GLN A 303 16.28 8.91 -3.00
CA GLN A 303 15.82 9.57 -1.77
C GLN A 303 17.04 10.07 -1.02
N GLN A 304 17.07 11.36 -0.75
CA GLN A 304 17.99 11.93 0.22
C GLN A 304 17.61 11.47 1.63
N ARG A 305 18.46 11.69 2.61
CA ARG A 305 18.36 11.08 3.94
C ARG A 305 17.04 11.38 4.65
N ASP A 306 16.63 12.64 4.67
CA ASP A 306 15.44 13.11 5.36
C ASP A 306 14.33 13.58 4.41
N ALA A 307 14.38 13.11 3.16
CA ALA A 307 13.36 13.40 2.15
C ALA A 307 11.97 12.84 2.53
N VAL A 308 11.95 11.70 3.23
CA VAL A 308 10.74 11.01 3.70
C VAL A 308 10.98 10.44 5.09
N LEU A 309 9.91 10.24 5.85
CA LEU A 309 10.01 9.47 7.10
C LEU A 309 10.15 7.99 6.75
N ALA A 310 11.37 7.48 6.85
CA ALA A 310 11.78 6.17 6.36
C ALA A 310 10.97 5.00 6.95
N ALA A 311 10.42 5.16 8.15
CA ALA A 311 9.57 4.16 8.78
C ALA A 311 8.22 3.95 8.07
N PHE A 312 7.79 4.90 7.23
CA PHE A 312 6.51 4.88 6.53
C PHE A 312 6.63 4.61 5.02
N SER A 313 7.85 4.63 4.46
CA SER A 313 8.07 4.27 3.05
C SER A 313 7.99 2.76 2.84
N GLU A 314 7.73 2.34 1.59
CA GLU A 314 7.58 0.94 1.16
C GLU A 314 8.80 0.07 1.53
N ASP A 315 8.58 -1.08 2.14
CA ASP A 315 9.61 -1.99 2.65
C ASP A 315 10.11 -3.02 1.63
N ASP A 316 9.54 -3.06 0.43
CA ASP A 316 10.09 -3.85 -0.69
C ASP A 316 11.51 -3.38 -1.04
N TRP A 317 11.82 -2.10 -0.90
CA TRP A 317 13.16 -1.54 -1.00
C TRP A 317 13.95 -1.80 0.29
N TRP A 318 15.22 -2.21 0.13
CA TRP A 318 16.08 -2.47 1.29
C TRP A 318 16.39 -1.21 2.09
N PHE A 319 16.65 -0.11 1.36
CA PHE A 319 16.87 1.20 1.96
C PHE A 319 15.61 2.05 1.83
N HIS A 320 15.11 2.50 2.96
CA HIS A 320 13.87 3.28 3.04
C HIS A 320 14.07 4.77 2.75
N SER A 321 15.31 5.27 2.85
CA SER A 321 15.79 6.59 2.42
C SER A 321 17.32 6.58 2.29
N PHE A 322 17.94 7.69 1.93
CA PHE A 322 19.39 7.85 1.78
C PHE A 322 19.99 6.84 0.79
N ALA A 323 19.30 6.66 -0.30
CA ALA A 323 19.68 5.68 -1.32
C ALA A 323 19.09 6.03 -2.69
N HIS A 324 19.62 5.35 -3.70
CA HIS A 324 19.04 5.32 -5.03
C HIS A 324 19.11 3.91 -5.61
N GLY A 325 18.23 3.61 -6.55
CA GLY A 325 18.19 2.28 -7.14
C GLY A 325 17.16 2.11 -8.23
N ALA A 326 17.12 0.90 -8.79
CA ALA A 326 16.18 0.50 -9.82
C ALA A 326 15.56 -0.85 -9.48
N MET A 327 14.29 -1.02 -9.89
CA MET A 327 13.49 -2.21 -9.70
C MET A 327 12.74 -2.54 -10.99
N PRO A 328 13.28 -3.39 -11.88
CA PRO A 328 12.48 -4.06 -12.89
C PRO A 328 11.62 -5.17 -12.25
N TRP A 329 10.43 -5.42 -12.82
CA TRP A 329 9.62 -6.58 -12.47
C TRP A 329 8.85 -7.10 -13.67
N PHE A 330 8.45 -8.36 -13.57
CA PHE A 330 7.45 -8.94 -14.45
C PHE A 330 6.45 -9.75 -13.64
N GLY A 331 5.24 -9.87 -14.15
CA GLY A 331 4.19 -10.63 -13.55
C GLY A 331 3.31 -11.33 -14.58
N TYR A 332 2.58 -12.34 -14.12
CA TYR A 332 1.65 -13.09 -14.94
C TYR A 332 0.39 -13.46 -14.15
N GLY A 333 -0.76 -13.19 -14.73
CA GLY A 333 -2.05 -13.61 -14.20
C GLY A 333 -2.31 -15.08 -14.53
N LEU A 334 -2.30 -15.95 -13.53
CA LEU A 334 -2.68 -17.37 -13.71
C LEU A 334 -4.19 -17.50 -13.87
N THR A 335 -4.93 -16.73 -13.08
CA THR A 335 -6.39 -16.55 -13.16
C THR A 335 -6.72 -15.08 -12.85
N ASP A 336 -7.99 -14.68 -12.86
CA ASP A 336 -8.41 -13.34 -12.41
C ASP A 336 -8.22 -13.15 -10.89
N ARG A 337 -7.89 -14.21 -10.14
CA ARG A 337 -7.71 -14.20 -8.68
C ARG A 337 -6.32 -14.60 -8.21
N LEU A 338 -5.48 -15.13 -9.10
CA LEU A 338 -4.16 -15.65 -8.76
C LEU A 338 -3.13 -15.12 -9.76
N SER A 339 -2.04 -14.54 -9.24
CA SER A 339 -0.93 -14.02 -10.06
C SER A 339 0.43 -14.32 -9.43
N VAL A 340 1.45 -14.33 -10.27
CA VAL A 340 2.86 -14.43 -9.88
C VAL A 340 3.57 -13.14 -10.27
N ARG A 341 4.47 -12.65 -9.42
CA ARG A 341 5.36 -11.51 -9.69
C ARG A 341 6.79 -11.87 -9.33
N VAL A 342 7.74 -11.45 -10.15
CA VAL A 342 9.17 -11.48 -9.84
C VAL A 342 9.71 -10.06 -9.96
N ALA A 343 10.31 -9.55 -8.89
CA ALA A 343 10.94 -8.23 -8.86
C ALA A 343 12.40 -8.34 -8.47
N GLY A 344 13.26 -7.64 -9.21
CA GLY A 344 14.68 -7.53 -8.91
C GLY A 344 15.03 -6.11 -8.51
N PHE A 345 15.85 -5.94 -7.48
CA PHE A 345 16.29 -4.64 -6.99
C PHE A 345 17.79 -4.53 -7.09
N ARG A 346 18.27 -3.37 -7.46
CA ARG A 346 19.67 -2.97 -7.35
C ARG A 346 19.71 -1.59 -6.72
N GLU A 347 20.14 -1.53 -5.48
CA GLU A 347 20.13 -0.33 -4.66
C GLU A 347 21.53 0.01 -4.19
N GLN A 348 21.83 1.28 -4.06
CA GLN A 348 23.05 1.79 -3.47
C GLN A 348 22.72 2.83 -2.41
N ARG A 349 23.17 2.59 -1.19
CA ARG A 349 23.07 3.59 -0.13
C ARG A 349 24.07 4.71 -0.40
N ASP A 350 23.65 5.95 -0.24
CA ASP A 350 24.53 7.10 -0.43
C ASP A 350 25.72 7.04 0.55
N GLY A 351 26.91 7.35 0.04
CA GLY A 351 28.16 7.24 0.79
C GLY A 351 28.81 5.84 0.80
N LEU A 352 28.17 4.81 0.21
CA LEU A 352 28.74 3.48 0.05
C LEU A 352 29.02 3.18 -1.41
N ALA A 353 30.12 2.41 -1.68
CA ALA A 353 30.44 1.96 -3.04
C ALA A 353 29.69 0.68 -3.44
N ASP A 354 29.32 -0.14 -2.46
CA ASP A 354 28.71 -1.43 -2.68
C ASP A 354 27.19 -1.30 -2.98
N HIS A 355 26.67 -2.26 -3.75
CA HIS A 355 25.25 -2.35 -4.06
C HIS A 355 24.62 -3.50 -3.30
N THR A 356 23.42 -3.23 -2.74
CA THR A 356 22.51 -4.26 -2.28
C THR A 356 21.65 -4.74 -3.45
N ARG A 357 21.54 -6.06 -3.61
CA ARG A 357 20.69 -6.69 -4.62
C ARG A 357 19.66 -7.54 -3.94
N ARG A 358 18.40 -7.41 -4.35
CA ARG A 358 17.27 -8.15 -3.80
C ARG A 358 16.44 -8.76 -4.92
N VAL A 359 15.94 -9.96 -4.69
CA VAL A 359 14.95 -10.62 -5.56
C VAL A 359 13.76 -11.01 -4.71
N LEU A 360 12.58 -10.63 -5.14
CA LEU A 360 11.31 -11.02 -4.55
C LEU A 360 10.54 -11.87 -5.57
N VAL A 361 10.00 -13.00 -5.11
CA VAL A 361 9.08 -13.83 -5.90
C VAL A 361 7.79 -13.95 -5.10
N ASP A 362 6.72 -13.40 -5.64
CA ASP A 362 5.41 -13.34 -5.00
C ASP A 362 4.40 -14.24 -5.72
N LEU A 363 3.66 -15.03 -4.97
CA LEU A 363 2.41 -15.64 -5.39
C LEU A 363 1.29 -14.90 -4.65
N GLU A 364 0.44 -14.20 -5.40
CA GLU A 364 -0.62 -13.34 -4.87
C GLU A 364 -1.99 -13.91 -5.22
N ALA A 365 -2.84 -14.10 -4.22
CA ALA A 365 -4.23 -14.49 -4.41
C ALA A 365 -5.18 -13.42 -3.86
N ARG A 366 -6.39 -13.31 -4.45
CA ARG A 366 -7.45 -12.41 -4.01
C ARG A 366 -8.83 -13.03 -4.26
N TRP A 367 -9.81 -12.69 -3.46
CA TRP A 367 -11.18 -13.19 -3.57
C TRP A 367 -12.21 -12.14 -3.15
#